data_fd9f11ca3184ed76260fa8fe81008868
#
_entry.id   fd9f11ca3184ed76260fa8fe81008868
#
_cell.length_a   1.000
_cell.length_b   1.000
_cell.length_c   1.000
_cell.angle_alpha   90.00
_cell.angle_beta   90.00
_cell.angle_gamma   90.00
#
_symmetry.space_group_name_H-M   'P 1'
#
loop_
_entity.id
_entity.type
_entity.pdbx_description
1 polymer ?
#
loop_
_entity_poly.entity_id
_entity_poly.type
_entity_poly.pdbx_seq_one_letter_code
_entity_poly.pdbx_strand_id
1 'polypeptide(L)'
;TASQIPCHYLFMSSSSLDGTKLYTHDEDVFRTKAIQMINAEKKYYLCDTTKIGRKAMNIQADLSEFEKCFFAGPYFDKSFENFLIKRKVNFKYFKIKS
;
A
#
# COMPACT_ATOMS: atom_id res chain seq x y z
N THR A 1 17.04 -12.08 -13.72
CA THR A 1 16.37 -10.79 -13.52
C THR A 1 15.15 -10.93 -12.63
N ALA A 2 14.79 -9.86 -11.92
CA ALA A 2 13.67 -9.88 -11.00
C ALA A 2 12.35 -10.28 -11.69
N SER A 3 12.17 -9.93 -12.97
CA SER A 3 10.97 -10.24 -13.72
C SER A 3 10.82 -11.71 -14.08
N GLN A 4 11.89 -12.47 -13.98
CA GLN A 4 11.90 -13.90 -14.32
C GLN A 4 11.79 -14.80 -13.11
N ILE A 5 11.92 -14.25 -11.91
CA ILE A 5 11.86 -15.01 -10.67
C ILE A 5 10.49 -14.82 -10.05
N PRO A 6 9.66 -15.89 -9.96
CA PRO A 6 8.35 -15.77 -9.32
C PRO A 6 8.50 -15.43 -7.85
N CYS A 7 7.69 -14.48 -7.41
CA CYS A 7 7.64 -14.06 -6.02
C CYS A 7 6.31 -14.51 -5.42
N HIS A 8 6.35 -15.36 -4.38
CA HIS A 8 5.12 -15.85 -3.77
C HIS A 8 4.44 -14.78 -2.93
N TYR A 9 5.22 -13.99 -2.19
CA TYR A 9 4.69 -12.95 -1.32
C TYR A 9 5.44 -11.66 -1.57
N LEU A 10 4.70 -10.59 -1.72
CA LEU A 10 5.27 -9.25 -1.86
C LEU A 10 4.74 -8.37 -0.75
N PHE A 11 5.66 -7.79 0.03
CA PHE A 11 5.34 -6.77 1.02
C PHE A 11 5.79 -5.44 0.45
N MET A 12 4.88 -4.49 0.37
CA MET A 12 5.11 -3.25 -0.35
C MET A 12 4.66 -2.05 0.46
N SER A 13 5.40 -0.97 0.37
CA SER A 13 4.99 0.31 0.93
C SER A 13 5.00 1.36 -0.18
N SER A 14 4.44 2.53 0.12
CA SER A 14 4.41 3.63 -0.83
C SER A 14 4.88 4.92 -0.16
N SER A 15 5.18 5.93 -0.97
CA SER A 15 5.53 7.26 -0.44
C SER A 15 4.33 7.89 0.26
N SER A 16 3.14 7.65 -0.26
CA SER A 16 1.93 8.18 0.33
C SER A 16 0.70 7.42 -0.15
N LEU A 17 -0.42 7.66 0.52
CA LEU A 17 -1.71 7.04 0.22
C LEU A 17 -2.78 8.13 0.23
N ASP A 18 -3.61 8.18 -0.80
CA ASP A 18 -4.78 9.04 -0.84
C ASP A 18 -6.00 8.23 -1.29
N GLY A 19 -7.01 8.16 -0.43
CA GLY A 19 -8.16 7.27 -0.67
C GLY A 19 -7.68 5.84 -0.75
N THR A 20 -7.89 5.18 -1.91
CA THR A 20 -7.41 3.82 -2.16
C THR A 20 -6.18 3.79 -3.06
N LYS A 21 -5.66 4.94 -3.45
CA LYS A 21 -4.54 5.03 -4.41
C LYS A 21 -3.21 5.19 -3.71
N LEU A 22 -2.26 4.33 -4.08
CA LEU A 22 -0.88 4.39 -3.60
C LEU A 22 -0.06 5.26 -4.55
N TYR A 23 0.76 6.14 -3.99
CA TYR A 23 1.58 7.07 -4.77
C TYR A 23 3.05 6.87 -4.48
N THR A 24 3.89 7.14 -5.48
CA THR A 24 5.33 7.15 -5.34
C THR A 24 5.93 8.35 -6.05
N HIS A 25 7.04 8.88 -5.50
CA HIS A 25 7.76 10.00 -6.08
C HIS A 25 8.82 9.56 -7.09
N ASP A 26 9.35 8.35 -6.94
CA ASP A 26 10.48 7.88 -7.71
C ASP A 26 10.01 6.96 -8.85
N GLU A 27 10.29 7.37 -10.09
CA GLU A 27 9.88 6.62 -11.27
C GLU A 27 10.57 5.27 -11.38
N ASP A 28 11.84 5.19 -11.00
CA ASP A 28 12.56 3.92 -11.04
C ASP A 28 12.01 2.93 -10.02
N VAL A 29 11.70 3.40 -8.82
CA VAL A 29 11.05 2.59 -7.80
C VAL A 29 9.67 2.16 -8.29
N PHE A 30 8.94 3.06 -8.96
CA PHE A 30 7.63 2.76 -9.52
C PHE A 30 7.70 1.59 -10.50
N ARG A 31 8.67 1.61 -11.42
CA ARG A 31 8.84 0.55 -12.42
C ARG A 31 9.22 -0.78 -11.78
N THR A 32 10.15 -0.76 -10.83
CA THR A 32 10.59 -1.96 -10.13
C THR A 32 9.45 -2.62 -9.38
N LYS A 33 8.65 -1.82 -8.66
CA LYS A 33 7.51 -2.35 -7.91
C LYS A 33 6.42 -2.87 -8.82
N ALA A 34 6.19 -2.24 -9.97
CA ALA A 34 5.22 -2.72 -10.93
C ALA A 34 5.57 -4.12 -11.43
N ILE A 35 6.84 -4.37 -11.72
CA ILE A 35 7.31 -5.69 -12.14
C ILE A 35 7.11 -6.71 -11.02
N GLN A 36 7.45 -6.34 -9.78
CA GLN A 36 7.28 -7.23 -8.64
C GLN A 36 5.81 -7.57 -8.41
N MET A 37 4.91 -6.61 -8.59
CA MET A 37 3.48 -6.84 -8.41
C MET A 37 2.93 -7.84 -9.45
N ILE A 38 3.42 -7.77 -10.69
CA ILE A 38 3.00 -8.70 -11.74
C ILE A 38 3.40 -10.14 -11.39
N ASN A 39 4.55 -10.31 -10.76
CA ASN A 39 5.11 -11.63 -10.48
C ASN A 39 4.71 -12.22 -9.14
N ALA A 40 4.05 -11.46 -8.28
CA ALA A 40 3.69 -11.92 -6.93
C ALA A 40 2.35 -12.67 -6.95
N GLU A 41 2.31 -13.79 -6.24
CA GLU A 41 1.05 -14.52 -6.02
C GLU A 41 0.17 -13.78 -5.03
N LYS A 42 0.74 -13.32 -3.93
CA LYS A 42 0.03 -12.59 -2.88
C LYS A 42 0.77 -11.30 -2.58
N LYS A 43 0.01 -10.22 -2.51
CA LYS A 43 0.55 -8.88 -2.28
C LYS A 43 -0.03 -8.30 -0.99
N TYR A 44 0.86 -7.76 -0.17
CA TYR A 44 0.51 -7.14 1.11
C TYR A 44 1.03 -5.72 1.13
N TYR A 45 0.22 -4.81 1.62
CA TYR A 45 0.58 -3.40 1.70
C TYR A 45 0.83 -3.00 3.14
N LEU A 46 1.94 -2.29 3.37
CA LEU A 46 2.32 -1.78 4.69
C LEU A 46 2.34 -0.26 4.62
N CYS A 47 1.62 0.40 5.52
CA CYS A 47 1.49 1.85 5.51
C CYS A 47 1.68 2.44 6.89
N ASP A 48 2.51 3.47 6.97
CA ASP A 48 2.57 4.34 8.14
C ASP A 48 1.39 5.32 8.03
N THR A 49 0.58 5.39 9.08
CA THR A 49 -0.63 6.22 9.06
C THR A 49 -0.34 7.72 8.85
N THR A 50 0.88 8.16 9.09
CA THR A 50 1.28 9.57 8.84
C THR A 50 1.34 9.91 7.35
N LYS A 51 1.36 8.90 6.49
CA LYS A 51 1.43 9.08 5.04
C LYS A 51 0.07 9.09 4.36
N ILE A 52 -1.00 8.90 5.11
CA ILE A 52 -2.37 8.89 4.58
C ILE A 52 -2.81 10.32 4.25
N GLY A 53 -3.49 10.48 3.11
CA GLY A 53 -4.04 11.75 2.69
C GLY A 53 -3.09 12.61 1.88
N ARG A 54 -2.01 12.06 1.38
CA ARG A 54 -1.02 12.79 0.57
C ARG A 54 -0.96 12.20 -0.83
N LYS A 55 -0.79 13.08 -1.82
CA LYS A 55 -0.59 12.68 -3.22
C LYS A 55 0.87 12.89 -3.62
N ALA A 56 1.34 12.07 -4.53
CA ALA A 56 2.66 12.18 -5.11
C ALA A 56 2.57 12.16 -6.64
N MET A 57 3.70 12.05 -7.33
CA MET A 57 3.73 12.18 -8.79
C MET A 57 3.05 11.03 -9.52
N ASN A 58 3.25 9.81 -9.06
CA ASN A 58 2.82 8.63 -9.81
C ASN A 58 1.89 7.77 -8.97
N ILE A 59 0.76 7.36 -9.56
CA ILE A 59 -0.12 6.37 -8.96
C ILE A 59 0.52 5.01 -9.17
N GLN A 60 0.88 4.34 -8.09
CA GLN A 60 1.58 3.08 -8.14
C GLN A 60 0.63 1.89 -8.20
N ALA A 61 -0.43 1.91 -7.39
CA ALA A 61 -1.35 0.81 -7.27
C ALA A 61 -2.62 1.27 -6.56
N ASP A 62 -3.59 0.36 -6.46
CA ASP A 62 -4.80 0.55 -5.69
C ASP A 62 -4.84 -0.46 -4.55
N LEU A 63 -5.41 -0.10 -3.41
CA LEU A 63 -5.51 -1.00 -2.26
C LEU A 63 -6.23 -2.31 -2.60
N SER A 64 -7.13 -2.29 -3.59
CA SER A 64 -7.85 -3.49 -4.01
C SER A 64 -6.95 -4.56 -4.63
N GLU A 65 -5.73 -4.20 -5.03
CA GLU A 65 -4.79 -5.14 -5.62
C GLU A 65 -4.04 -5.97 -4.57
N PHE A 66 -4.24 -5.69 -3.29
CA PHE A 66 -3.52 -6.34 -2.21
C PHE A 66 -4.42 -7.33 -1.47
N GLU A 67 -3.83 -8.46 -1.07
CA GLU A 67 -4.52 -9.48 -0.27
C GLU A 67 -4.95 -8.90 1.07
N LYS A 68 -4.06 -8.13 1.69
CA LYS A 68 -4.34 -7.46 2.95
C LYS A 68 -3.48 -6.21 3.10
N CYS A 69 -4.05 -5.20 3.75
CA CYS A 69 -3.35 -3.95 4.02
C CYS A 69 -3.11 -3.82 5.52
N PHE A 70 -1.89 -3.45 5.90
CA PHE A 70 -1.53 -3.25 7.29
C PHE A 70 -1.20 -1.78 7.51
N PHE A 71 -1.86 -1.18 8.49
CA PHE A 71 -1.62 0.22 8.87
C PHE A 71 -1.01 0.24 10.26
N ALA A 72 0.03 1.04 10.44
CA ALA A 72 0.69 1.18 11.73
C ALA A 72 0.98 2.64 12.00
N GLY A 73 0.80 3.07 13.24
CA GLY A 73 1.07 4.45 13.63
C GLY A 73 0.39 4.81 14.94
N PRO A 74 0.60 6.05 15.40
CA PRO A 74 0.05 6.49 16.68
C PRO A 74 -1.46 6.73 16.65
N TYR A 75 -2.02 6.91 15.46
CA TYR A 75 -3.42 7.30 15.29
C TYR A 75 -3.95 6.80 13.93
N PHE A 76 -5.20 6.33 13.92
CA PHE A 76 -5.88 5.91 12.70
C PHE A 76 -7.20 6.67 12.60
N ASP A 77 -7.34 7.49 11.57
CA ASP A 77 -8.52 8.32 11.39
C ASP A 77 -9.80 7.51 11.24
N LYS A 78 -10.79 7.84 12.04
CA LYS A 78 -12.07 7.12 12.05
C LYS A 78 -12.80 7.21 10.71
N SER A 79 -12.75 8.36 10.08
CA SER A 79 -13.37 8.57 8.77
C SER A 79 -12.72 7.69 7.71
N PHE A 80 -11.40 7.58 7.75
CA PHE A 80 -10.66 6.73 6.82
C PHE A 80 -10.94 5.26 7.08
N GLU A 81 -11.01 4.86 8.35
CA GLU A 81 -11.38 3.49 8.72
C GLU A 81 -12.75 3.12 8.16
N ASN A 82 -13.74 3.98 8.35
CA ASN A 82 -15.07 3.77 7.83
C ASN A 82 -15.09 3.71 6.30
N PHE A 83 -14.27 4.53 5.65
CA PHE A 83 -14.11 4.52 4.20
C PHE A 83 -13.60 3.16 3.72
N LEU A 84 -12.58 2.61 4.37
CA LEU A 84 -12.05 1.29 4.03
C LEU A 84 -13.07 0.18 4.23
N ILE A 85 -13.84 0.25 5.31
CA ILE A 85 -14.89 -0.73 5.59
C ILE A 85 -15.94 -0.72 4.49
N LYS A 86 -16.38 0.47 4.07
CA LYS A 86 -17.37 0.62 2.99
C LYS A 86 -16.84 0.06 1.66
N ARG A 87 -15.55 0.19 1.42
CA ARG A 87 -14.92 -0.30 0.20
C ARG A 87 -14.54 -1.77 0.30
N LYS A 88 -14.84 -2.42 1.43
CA LYS A 88 -14.53 -3.84 1.67
C LYS A 88 -13.05 -4.15 1.53
N VAL A 89 -12.20 -3.22 1.94
CA VAL A 89 -10.75 -3.42 1.97
C VAL A 89 -10.43 -4.32 3.16
N ASN A 90 -9.62 -5.35 2.92
CA ASN A 90 -9.13 -6.22 3.99
C ASN A 90 -7.94 -5.54 4.65
N PHE A 91 -8.10 -5.03 5.86
CA PHE A 91 -7.03 -4.29 6.54
C PHE A 91 -6.98 -4.58 8.02
N LYS A 92 -5.83 -4.25 8.62
CA LYS A 92 -5.65 -4.29 10.07
C LYS A 92 -4.80 -3.09 10.49
N TYR A 93 -5.16 -2.48 11.63
CA TYR A 93 -4.43 -1.36 12.18
C TYR A 93 -3.71 -1.77 13.46
N PHE A 94 -2.44 -1.39 13.57
CA PHE A 94 -1.62 -1.58 14.77
C PHE A 94 -1.26 -0.20 15.33
N LYS A 95 -1.65 0.05 16.57
CA LYS A 95 -1.30 1.29 17.23
C LYS A 95 0.14 1.20 17.72
N ILE A 96 0.97 2.12 17.25
CA ILE A 96 2.38 2.20 17.62
C ILE A 96 2.63 3.57 18.21
N LYS A 97 3.17 3.60 19.42
CA LYS A 97 3.53 4.87 20.06
C LYS A 97 4.77 5.43 19.37
N SER A 98 4.69 6.67 18.97
CA SER A 98 5.82 7.36 18.34
C SER A 98 6.82 7.86 19.39
#